data_3d5721e09f43a64fce32c7e9f0f44ee5
#
_entry.id   3d5721e09f43a64fce32c7e9f0f44ee5
#
_cell.length_a   1.000
_cell.length_b   1.000
_cell.length_c   1.000
_cell.angle_alpha   90.00
_cell.angle_beta   90.00
_cell.angle_gamma   90.00
#
_symmetry.space_group_name_H-M   'P 1'
#
loop_
_entity.id
_entity.type
_entity.pdbx_description
1 polymer ?
#
loop_
_entity_poly.entity_id
_entity_poly.type
_entity_poly.pdbx_seq_one_letter_code
_entity_poly.pdbx_strand_id
1 'polypeptide(L)'
;MLEQLSEAWQINHRVTLKLLKALSDEALQATLSTRGGRDVARQLAHLHEVRAGYAEITSKTNRTAKLPHFAKGESPSKKQLAAALDASAKGIETTIRESWAGGGQVTGFKRGLIPLISYLIAHESHHRGSILLTLKQTGHKLSDELKWGMWDWNKL
;
A
#
# COMPACT_ATOMS: atom_id res chain seq x y z
N MET A 1 -6.69 -18.07 12.67
CA MET A 1 -5.70 -16.96 12.82
C MET A 1 -5.07 -16.57 11.46
N LEU A 2 -4.59 -17.49 10.64
CA LEU A 2 -4.06 -17.15 9.30
C LEU A 2 -5.08 -16.39 8.45
N GLU A 3 -6.30 -16.87 8.36
CA GLU A 3 -7.36 -16.24 7.56
C GLU A 3 -7.71 -14.82 8.08
N GLN A 4 -7.68 -14.60 9.39
CA GLN A 4 -7.90 -13.26 9.96
C GLN A 4 -6.74 -12.30 9.64
N LEU A 5 -5.49 -12.79 9.60
CA LEU A 5 -4.34 -11.99 9.20
C LEU A 5 -4.40 -11.64 7.72
N SER A 6 -4.73 -12.62 6.86
CA SER A 6 -4.96 -12.39 5.43
C SER A 6 -6.11 -11.40 5.20
N GLU A 7 -7.22 -11.54 5.93
CA GLU A 7 -8.35 -10.62 5.80
C GLU A 7 -7.98 -9.19 6.23
N ALA A 8 -7.27 -9.01 7.35
CA ALA A 8 -6.81 -7.69 7.77
C ALA A 8 -5.92 -7.02 6.69
N TRP A 9 -5.04 -7.79 6.06
CA TRP A 9 -4.23 -7.31 4.95
C TRP A 9 -5.07 -6.93 3.74
N GLN A 10 -6.03 -7.77 3.35
CA GLN A 10 -6.92 -7.51 2.21
C GLN A 10 -7.80 -6.28 2.43
N ILE A 11 -8.33 -6.07 3.63
CA ILE A 11 -9.06 -4.85 4.00
C ILE A 11 -8.16 -3.63 3.84
N ASN A 12 -6.93 -3.65 4.36
CA ASN A 12 -5.97 -2.56 4.20
C ASN A 12 -5.70 -2.24 2.71
N HIS A 13 -5.60 -3.27 1.86
CA HIS A 13 -5.44 -3.09 0.42
C HIS A 13 -6.68 -2.45 -0.21
N ARG A 14 -7.89 -2.93 0.12
CA ARG A 14 -9.15 -2.35 -0.36
C ARG A 14 -9.31 -0.87 0.03
N VAL A 15 -8.89 -0.49 1.25
CA VAL A 15 -8.85 0.92 1.69
C VAL A 15 -7.94 1.75 0.78
N THR A 16 -6.75 1.26 0.47
CA THR A 16 -5.79 1.96 -0.39
C THR A 16 -6.34 2.10 -1.82
N LEU A 17 -6.96 1.05 -2.38
CA LEU A 17 -7.61 1.12 -3.69
C LEU A 17 -8.83 2.04 -3.72
N LYS A 18 -9.62 2.07 -2.65
CA LYS A 18 -10.77 2.97 -2.53
C LYS A 18 -10.32 4.43 -2.57
N LEU A 19 -9.23 4.75 -1.88
CA LEU A 19 -8.61 6.08 -1.96
C LEU A 19 -8.14 6.36 -3.40
N LEU A 20 -7.33 5.49 -4.01
CA LEU A 20 -6.81 5.69 -5.37
C LEU A 20 -7.92 5.90 -6.40
N LYS A 21 -9.01 5.12 -6.34
CA LYS A 21 -10.14 5.21 -7.27
C LYS A 21 -10.80 6.59 -7.24
N ALA A 22 -10.83 7.25 -6.09
CA ALA A 22 -11.46 8.54 -5.90
C ALA A 22 -10.61 9.74 -6.37
N LEU A 23 -9.34 9.53 -6.69
CA LEU A 23 -8.45 10.62 -7.11
C LEU A 23 -8.61 10.95 -8.59
N SER A 24 -8.57 12.23 -8.93
CA SER A 24 -8.38 12.69 -10.31
C SER A 24 -6.89 12.66 -10.68
N ASP A 25 -6.58 12.84 -11.97
CA ASP A 25 -5.19 12.90 -12.43
C ASP A 25 -4.47 14.14 -11.86
N GLU A 26 -5.17 15.27 -11.69
CA GLU A 26 -4.64 16.47 -11.04
C GLU A 26 -4.37 16.22 -9.55
N ALA A 27 -5.26 15.51 -8.86
CA ALA A 27 -5.08 15.15 -7.46
C ALA A 27 -3.86 14.23 -7.24
N LEU A 28 -3.53 13.38 -8.20
CA LEU A 28 -2.34 12.54 -8.15
C LEU A 28 -1.04 13.36 -8.21
N GLN A 29 -1.04 14.50 -8.86
CA GLN A 29 0.11 15.41 -8.98
C GLN A 29 0.21 16.41 -7.81
N ALA A 30 -0.77 16.43 -6.92
CA ALA A 30 -0.79 17.35 -5.78
C ALA A 30 0.38 17.08 -4.84
N THR A 31 1.02 18.13 -4.36
CA THR A 31 2.12 18.08 -3.39
C THR A 31 2.14 19.32 -2.52
N LEU A 32 2.54 19.19 -1.27
CA LEU A 32 2.82 20.30 -0.35
C LEU A 32 4.30 20.68 -0.36
N SER A 33 5.13 19.91 -1.04
CA SER A 33 6.57 20.15 -1.05
C SER A 33 6.95 21.19 -2.09
N THR A 34 7.68 22.21 -1.64
CA THR A 34 8.32 23.22 -2.51
C THR A 34 9.74 22.83 -2.94
N ARG A 35 10.27 21.70 -2.45
CA ARG A 35 11.66 21.27 -2.64
C ARG A 35 11.78 19.85 -3.20
N GLY A 36 10.87 19.45 -4.10
CA GLY A 36 10.95 18.14 -4.78
C GLY A 36 10.51 16.94 -3.92
N GLY A 37 9.66 17.13 -2.92
CA GLY A 37 9.01 16.05 -2.18
C GLY A 37 8.06 15.23 -3.07
N ARG A 38 7.58 14.12 -2.53
CA ARG A 38 6.68 13.24 -3.27
C ARG A 38 5.32 13.90 -3.48
N ASP A 39 4.82 13.90 -4.71
CA ASP A 39 3.40 14.07 -4.99
C ASP A 39 2.58 12.86 -4.51
N VAL A 40 1.26 12.94 -4.64
CA VAL A 40 0.35 11.87 -4.20
C VAL A 40 0.61 10.56 -4.96
N ALA A 41 0.86 10.62 -6.27
CA ALA A 41 1.17 9.43 -7.08
C ALA A 41 2.45 8.75 -6.59
N ARG A 42 3.51 9.52 -6.31
CA ARG A 42 4.77 9.00 -5.78
C ARG A 42 4.67 8.49 -4.34
N GLN A 43 3.75 9.01 -3.53
CA GLN A 43 3.45 8.43 -2.22
C GLN A 43 2.79 7.05 -2.37
N LEU A 44 1.82 6.91 -3.28
CA LEU A 44 1.18 5.63 -3.59
C LEU A 44 2.16 4.62 -4.22
N ALA A 45 3.03 5.08 -5.12
CA ALA A 45 4.11 4.26 -5.66
C ALA A 45 5.04 3.76 -4.55
N HIS A 46 5.37 4.61 -3.56
CA HIS A 46 6.17 4.20 -2.42
C HIS A 46 5.49 3.11 -1.56
N LEU A 47 4.17 3.14 -1.39
CA LEU A 47 3.46 2.04 -0.74
C LEU A 47 3.67 0.71 -1.47
N HIS A 48 3.55 0.74 -2.80
CA HIS A 48 3.82 -0.43 -3.64
C HIS A 48 5.27 -0.92 -3.47
N GLU A 49 6.26 -0.03 -3.57
CA GLU A 49 7.68 -0.40 -3.46
C GLU A 49 8.02 -1.03 -2.11
N VAL A 50 7.46 -0.54 -1.01
CA VAL A 50 7.66 -1.14 0.32
C VAL A 50 7.05 -2.53 0.40
N ARG A 51 5.83 -2.74 -0.12
CA ARG A 51 5.20 -4.06 -0.22
C ARG A 51 6.04 -5.02 -1.05
N ALA A 52 6.43 -4.60 -2.26
CA ALA A 52 7.21 -5.40 -3.21
C ALA A 52 8.55 -5.81 -2.60
N GLY A 53 9.26 -4.87 -1.98
CA GLY A 53 10.53 -5.13 -1.33
C GLY A 53 10.42 -6.20 -0.23
N TYR A 54 9.44 -6.11 0.68
CA TYR A 54 9.24 -7.15 1.69
C TYR A 54 8.76 -8.47 1.11
N ALA A 55 7.87 -8.44 0.10
CA ALA A 55 7.40 -9.65 -0.55
C ALA A 55 8.55 -10.42 -1.23
N GLU A 56 9.42 -9.75 -1.95
CA GLU A 56 10.55 -10.35 -2.67
C GLU A 56 11.65 -10.87 -1.72
N ILE A 57 11.95 -10.13 -0.65
CA ILE A 57 12.95 -10.57 0.32
C ILE A 57 12.47 -11.82 1.07
N THR A 58 11.19 -11.89 1.41
CA THR A 58 10.63 -12.92 2.29
C THR A 58 10.16 -14.16 1.55
N SER A 59 9.42 -13.99 0.46
CA SER A 59 8.78 -15.08 -0.27
C SER A 59 9.69 -15.63 -1.38
N LYS A 60 9.85 -16.96 -1.41
CA LYS A 60 10.59 -17.62 -2.51
C LYS A 60 9.87 -17.44 -3.85
N THR A 61 8.55 -17.55 -3.86
CA THR A 61 7.71 -17.36 -5.04
C THR A 61 7.88 -15.97 -5.62
N ASN A 62 7.75 -14.90 -4.80
CA ASN A 62 7.89 -13.52 -5.25
C ASN A 62 9.30 -13.20 -5.75
N ARG A 63 10.32 -13.75 -5.09
CA ARG A 63 11.74 -13.59 -5.51
C ARG A 63 11.97 -14.11 -6.92
N THR A 64 11.32 -15.21 -7.29
CA THR A 64 11.43 -15.81 -8.62
C THR A 64 10.58 -15.07 -9.66
N ALA A 65 9.32 -14.74 -9.31
CA ALA A 65 8.38 -14.10 -10.22
C ALA A 65 8.74 -12.62 -10.49
N LYS A 66 9.37 -11.97 -9.54
CA LYS A 66 9.65 -10.52 -9.48
C LYS A 66 8.38 -9.67 -9.64
N LEU A 67 8.22 -8.68 -8.81
CA LEU A 67 7.13 -7.73 -8.89
C LEU A 67 7.51 -6.54 -9.79
N PRO A 68 6.55 -5.83 -10.38
CA PRO A 68 6.86 -4.61 -11.12
C PRO A 68 7.44 -3.54 -10.17
N HIS A 69 8.37 -2.73 -10.66
CA HIS A 69 8.93 -1.60 -9.90
C HIS A 69 8.86 -0.32 -10.71
N PHE A 70 8.72 0.80 -10.01
CA PHE A 70 8.78 2.13 -10.63
C PHE A 70 10.20 2.70 -10.59
N ALA A 71 10.57 3.45 -11.63
CA ALA A 71 11.84 4.15 -11.66
C ALA A 71 11.89 5.22 -10.55
N LYS A 72 13.10 5.50 -10.05
CA LYS A 72 13.28 6.56 -9.05
C LYS A 72 12.79 7.91 -9.59
N GLY A 73 11.84 8.51 -8.87
CA GLY A 73 11.26 9.81 -9.25
C GLY A 73 10.11 9.73 -10.24
N GLU A 74 9.78 8.56 -10.75
CA GLU A 74 8.60 8.36 -11.60
C GLU A 74 7.32 8.73 -10.84
N SER A 75 6.40 9.43 -11.52
CA SER A 75 5.06 9.72 -11.04
C SER A 75 4.07 8.93 -11.89
N PRO A 76 3.70 7.70 -11.46
CA PRO A 76 2.90 6.80 -12.28
C PRO A 76 1.46 7.27 -12.46
N SER A 77 0.84 6.86 -13.56
CA SER A 77 -0.58 7.05 -13.81
C SER A 77 -1.44 6.22 -12.84
N LYS A 78 -2.70 6.61 -12.70
CA LYS A 78 -3.68 5.89 -11.88
C LYS A 78 -3.79 4.41 -12.24
N LYS A 79 -3.76 4.08 -13.53
CA LYS A 79 -3.82 2.70 -14.05
C LYS A 79 -2.59 1.89 -13.64
N GLN A 80 -1.40 2.48 -13.78
CA GLN A 80 -0.14 1.83 -13.36
C GLN A 80 -0.11 1.60 -11.85
N LEU A 81 -0.54 2.59 -11.06
CA LEU A 81 -0.63 2.47 -9.60
C LEU A 81 -1.59 1.36 -9.17
N ALA A 82 -2.78 1.29 -9.77
CA ALA A 82 -3.74 0.24 -9.46
C ALA A 82 -3.16 -1.15 -9.73
N ALA A 83 -2.57 -1.36 -10.91
CA ALA A 83 -1.96 -2.64 -11.28
C ALA A 83 -0.79 -3.03 -10.36
N ALA A 84 0.09 -2.07 -10.03
CA ALA A 84 1.24 -2.31 -9.16
C ALA A 84 0.81 -2.61 -7.71
N LEU A 85 -0.15 -1.85 -7.16
CA LEU A 85 -0.69 -2.09 -5.83
C LEU A 85 -1.40 -3.45 -5.72
N ASP A 86 -2.14 -3.86 -6.75
CA ASP A 86 -2.75 -5.19 -6.81
C ASP A 86 -1.68 -6.30 -6.85
N ALA A 87 -0.64 -6.13 -7.67
CA ALA A 87 0.44 -7.10 -7.77
C ALA A 87 1.18 -7.26 -6.42
N SER A 88 1.54 -6.14 -5.78
CA SER A 88 2.24 -6.20 -4.48
C SER A 88 1.35 -6.67 -3.33
N ALA A 89 0.03 -6.42 -3.37
CA ALA A 89 -0.89 -6.95 -2.37
C ALA A 89 -0.96 -8.49 -2.44
N LYS A 90 -1.03 -9.04 -3.65
CA LYS A 90 -0.94 -10.50 -3.88
C LYS A 90 0.42 -11.05 -3.45
N GLY A 91 1.51 -10.31 -3.68
CA GLY A 91 2.84 -10.66 -3.21
C GLY A 91 2.91 -10.77 -1.68
N ILE A 92 2.33 -9.84 -0.95
CA ILE A 92 2.24 -9.91 0.52
C ILE A 92 1.33 -11.07 0.96
N GLU A 93 0.22 -11.34 0.27
CA GLU A 93 -0.63 -12.51 0.57
C GLU A 93 0.14 -13.82 0.44
N THR A 94 0.95 -13.97 -0.63
CA THR A 94 1.86 -15.11 -0.80
C THR A 94 2.88 -15.19 0.36
N THR A 95 3.45 -14.04 0.75
CA THR A 95 4.37 -13.94 1.89
C THR A 95 3.70 -14.40 3.19
N ILE A 96 2.46 -14.00 3.44
CA ILE A 96 1.68 -14.42 4.62
C ILE A 96 1.57 -15.95 4.66
N ARG A 97 1.15 -16.58 3.55
CA ARG A 97 0.94 -18.03 3.48
C ARG A 97 2.24 -18.81 3.61
N GLU A 98 3.28 -18.41 2.90
CA GLU A 98 4.61 -19.09 2.97
C GLU A 98 5.24 -18.95 4.36
N SER A 99 5.23 -17.74 4.93
CA SER A 99 5.80 -17.51 6.26
C SER A 99 5.02 -18.21 7.36
N TRP A 100 3.68 -18.23 7.26
CA TRP A 100 2.86 -18.98 8.22
C TRP A 100 3.17 -20.47 8.20
N ALA A 101 3.27 -21.07 7.02
CA ALA A 101 3.66 -22.48 6.86
C ALA A 101 5.07 -22.75 7.38
N GLY A 102 5.96 -21.76 7.34
CA GLY A 102 7.33 -21.81 7.86
C GLY A 102 7.48 -21.44 9.36
N GLY A 103 6.38 -21.43 10.13
CA GLY A 103 6.42 -21.12 11.56
C GLY A 103 6.46 -19.63 11.89
N GLY A 104 6.05 -18.76 10.96
CA GLY A 104 5.92 -17.32 11.16
C GLY A 104 7.24 -16.53 11.05
N GLN A 105 8.31 -17.16 10.62
CA GLN A 105 9.58 -16.47 10.39
C GLN A 105 9.55 -15.64 9.11
N VAL A 106 10.22 -14.49 9.14
CA VAL A 106 10.28 -13.53 8.02
C VAL A 106 11.73 -13.10 7.77
N THR A 107 12.22 -13.33 6.56
CA THR A 107 13.53 -12.84 6.14
C THR A 107 13.49 -11.30 6.06
N GLY A 108 14.50 -10.64 6.63
CA GLY A 108 14.59 -9.18 6.63
C GLY A 108 13.72 -8.48 7.69
N PHE A 109 12.91 -9.23 8.48
CA PHE A 109 12.10 -8.66 9.56
C PHE A 109 12.12 -9.56 10.80
N LYS A 110 13.01 -9.27 11.75
CA LYS A 110 13.33 -10.16 12.89
C LYS A 110 12.16 -10.43 13.86
N ARG A 111 11.10 -9.64 13.81
CA ARG A 111 9.95 -9.76 14.74
C ARG A 111 8.90 -10.75 14.28
N GLY A 112 9.05 -11.31 13.07
CA GLY A 112 8.15 -12.31 12.51
C GLY A 112 6.97 -11.74 11.74
N LEU A 113 6.09 -12.64 11.28
CA LEU A 113 5.03 -12.35 10.32
C LEU A 113 3.98 -11.34 10.82
N ILE A 114 3.39 -11.60 12.01
CA ILE A 114 2.32 -10.73 12.53
C ILE A 114 2.80 -9.29 12.71
N PRO A 115 3.94 -9.03 13.36
CA PRO A 115 4.49 -7.68 13.43
C PRO A 115 4.84 -7.08 12.07
N LEU A 116 5.29 -7.87 11.07
CA LEU A 116 5.52 -7.35 9.72
C LEU A 116 4.23 -6.83 9.09
N ILE A 117 3.14 -7.61 9.14
CA ILE A 117 1.86 -7.19 8.55
C ILE A 117 1.30 -5.97 9.29
N SER A 118 1.39 -5.95 10.63
CA SER A 118 1.01 -4.78 11.43
C SER A 118 1.82 -3.53 11.06
N TYR A 119 3.13 -3.69 10.84
CA TYR A 119 4.00 -2.61 10.36
C TYR A 119 3.57 -2.08 8.99
N LEU A 120 3.30 -2.97 8.03
CA LEU A 120 2.85 -2.55 6.69
C LEU A 120 1.51 -1.79 6.75
N ILE A 121 0.54 -2.27 7.54
CA ILE A 121 -0.74 -1.58 7.73
C ILE A 121 -0.54 -0.19 8.36
N ALA A 122 0.27 -0.09 9.41
CA ALA A 122 0.57 1.18 10.08
C ALA A 122 1.31 2.15 9.15
N HIS A 123 2.32 1.68 8.41
CA HIS A 123 3.07 2.46 7.43
C HIS A 123 2.14 3.03 6.34
N GLU A 124 1.25 2.21 5.80
CA GLU A 124 0.29 2.68 4.79
C GLU A 124 -0.74 3.64 5.36
N SER A 125 -1.20 3.42 6.58
CA SER A 125 -2.11 4.36 7.27
C SER A 125 -1.46 5.73 7.46
N HIS A 126 -0.17 5.78 7.83
CA HIS A 126 0.61 7.01 7.90
C HIS A 126 0.63 7.75 6.55
N HIS A 127 0.94 7.05 5.46
CA HIS A 127 0.97 7.66 4.12
C HIS A 127 -0.43 8.06 3.64
N ARG A 128 -1.47 7.27 3.88
CA ARG A 128 -2.85 7.66 3.56
C ARG A 128 -3.25 8.94 4.30
N GLY A 129 -2.89 9.09 5.58
CA GLY A 129 -3.09 10.32 6.33
C GLY A 129 -2.39 11.53 5.71
N SER A 130 -1.12 11.36 5.30
CA SER A 130 -0.35 12.39 4.58
C SER A 130 -0.98 12.77 3.24
N ILE A 131 -1.44 11.79 2.46
CA ILE A 131 -2.15 12.02 1.19
C ILE A 131 -3.44 12.81 1.42
N LEU A 132 -4.26 12.41 2.39
CA LEU A 132 -5.52 13.11 2.71
C LEU A 132 -5.28 14.56 3.14
N LEU A 133 -4.22 14.82 3.91
CA LEU A 133 -3.83 16.17 4.29
C LEU A 133 -3.38 16.99 3.08
N THR A 134 -2.54 16.40 2.21
CA THR A 134 -2.09 17.02 0.96
C THR A 134 -3.28 17.41 0.10
N LEU A 135 -4.20 16.49 -0.15
CA LEU A 135 -5.40 16.72 -0.96
C LEU A 135 -6.27 17.83 -0.37
N LYS A 136 -6.47 17.86 0.96
CA LYS A 136 -7.24 18.89 1.63
C LYS A 136 -6.62 20.29 1.43
N GLN A 137 -5.30 20.39 1.57
CA GLN A 137 -4.58 21.67 1.50
C GLN A 137 -4.38 22.17 0.07
N THR A 138 -4.42 21.29 -0.93
CA THR A 138 -4.27 21.64 -2.35
C THR A 138 -5.61 21.78 -3.10
N GLY A 139 -6.72 21.79 -2.39
CA GLY A 139 -8.04 22.02 -2.99
C GLY A 139 -8.72 20.76 -3.57
N HIS A 140 -8.14 19.57 -3.37
CA HIS A 140 -8.68 18.27 -3.83
C HIS A 140 -9.38 17.50 -2.70
N LYS A 141 -10.04 18.20 -1.79
CA LYS A 141 -10.70 17.59 -0.61
C LYS A 141 -11.68 16.49 -1.03
N LEU A 142 -11.50 15.30 -0.48
CA LEU A 142 -12.43 14.18 -0.67
C LEU A 142 -13.71 14.35 0.15
N SER A 143 -14.80 13.72 -0.31
CA SER A 143 -16.08 13.72 0.39
C SER A 143 -15.97 13.05 1.76
N ASP A 144 -16.83 13.46 2.69
CA ASP A 144 -16.89 12.83 4.02
C ASP A 144 -17.37 11.37 3.91
N GLU A 145 -18.30 11.07 3.01
CA GLU A 145 -18.75 9.68 2.73
C GLU A 145 -17.58 8.77 2.36
N LEU A 146 -16.70 9.21 1.47
CA LEU A 146 -15.51 8.43 1.09
C LEU A 146 -14.57 8.25 2.28
N LYS A 147 -14.29 9.30 3.04
CA LYS A 147 -13.41 9.24 4.20
C LYS A 147 -13.94 8.29 5.27
N TRP A 148 -15.20 8.39 5.62
CA TRP A 148 -15.85 7.46 6.55
C TRP A 148 -15.92 6.05 6.01
N GLY A 149 -16.20 5.87 4.71
CA GLY A 149 -16.22 4.56 4.07
C GLY A 149 -14.87 3.83 4.05
N MET A 150 -13.75 4.52 4.27
CA MET A 150 -12.43 3.89 4.47
C MET A 150 -12.24 3.30 5.89
N TRP A 151 -13.08 3.69 6.84
CA TRP A 151 -13.09 3.18 8.21
C TRP A 151 -14.13 2.08 8.44
N ASP A 152 -15.10 1.93 7.54
CA ASP A 152 -16.16 0.92 7.65
C ASP A 152 -15.67 -0.45 7.17
N TRP A 153 -14.76 -1.03 7.96
CA TRP A 153 -14.11 -2.29 7.64
C TRP A 153 -15.08 -3.47 7.53
N ASN A 154 -16.27 -3.38 8.13
CA ASN A 154 -17.30 -4.41 7.98
C ASN A 154 -17.94 -4.42 6.59
N LYS A 155 -17.73 -3.37 5.79
CA LYS A 155 -18.26 -3.23 4.42
C LYS A 155 -17.17 -3.22 3.34
N LEU A 156 -15.94 -3.42 3.72
CA LEU A 156 -14.79 -3.44 2.80
C LEU A 156 -14.40 -4.83 2.37
#